data_c7e235e39946c23944e33ceabb85c633
#
_entry.id   c7e235e39946c23944e33ceabb85c633
#
_cell.length_a   1.000
_cell.length_b   1.000
_cell.length_c   1.000
_cell.angle_alpha   90.00
_cell.angle_beta   90.00
_cell.angle_gamma   90.00
#
_symmetry.space_group_name_H-M   'P 1'
#
loop_
_entity.id
_entity.type
_entity.pdbx_description
1 polymer ?
#
loop_
_entity_poly.entity_id
_entity_poly.type
_entity_poly.pdbx_seq_one_letter_code
_entity_poly.pdbx_strand_id
1 'polypeptide(L)'
;MFIFRLLFQTVLIALAQIWANKVRALLTTLGIVIGVAAVVSIIAATKGMEKFVLDQFATLGANKVWIFPRMPDQRRDKYNWRQLRITTQQVNGMLAAAPSLARLSPVMNFTGTVQAGEKVKDLVTVTGIRPDWHEIETRYVTTGRPFTTTDEDGKLQVCLINDKGVAELNLNADPTGTVILVAGRRFKIVGVVETKAVSPMFGGNEAQTEIYIPFATGEMMRPEPRMYVVAQSRGPELTEDVKAEVTTYMRRIRHIEPGEPNTFGVEAIDSAIAQFKKLATFLQLFAGGIVAISLVVGGIGIMNIMLVSVSERTREIGLRKAVGAKPSVILTQFLVEAVTLCLIGGAIGLAIGQGLVFVLRSVPQLSL
;
A
#
# COMPACT_ATOMS: atom_id res chain seq x y z
N MET A 1 10.05 -35.53 39.26
CA MET A 1 8.72 -36.17 39.13
C MET A 1 7.68 -35.61 40.12
N PHE A 2 8.02 -35.36 41.38
CA PHE A 2 7.11 -34.82 42.41
C PHE A 2 6.57 -33.43 42.11
N ILE A 3 7.40 -32.47 41.68
CA ILE A 3 7.04 -31.10 41.36
C ILE A 3 6.05 -31.07 40.17
N PHE A 4 6.26 -31.87 39.13
CA PHE A 4 5.40 -31.95 37.97
C PHE A 4 3.97 -32.47 38.29
N ARG A 5 3.92 -33.46 39.19
CA ARG A 5 2.66 -34.02 39.69
C ARG A 5 1.86 -32.97 40.54
N LEU A 6 2.60 -32.21 41.33
CA LEU A 6 2.06 -31.15 42.16
C LEU A 6 1.51 -30.00 41.31
N LEU A 7 2.24 -29.56 40.29
CA LEU A 7 1.79 -28.53 39.32
C LEU A 7 0.57 -29.03 38.57
N PHE A 8 0.55 -30.26 38.08
CA PHE A 8 -0.59 -30.81 37.35
C PHE A 8 -1.87 -30.89 38.22
N GLN A 9 -1.74 -31.34 39.48
CA GLN A 9 -2.84 -31.32 40.43
C GLN A 9 -3.33 -29.89 40.72
N THR A 10 -2.43 -28.93 40.87
CA THR A 10 -2.82 -27.54 41.11
C THR A 10 -3.57 -26.93 39.91
N VAL A 11 -3.17 -27.24 38.68
CA VAL A 11 -3.90 -26.83 37.47
C VAL A 11 -5.28 -27.44 37.38
N LEU A 12 -5.44 -28.73 37.73
CA LEU A 12 -6.76 -29.38 37.75
C LEU A 12 -7.68 -28.76 38.80
N ILE A 13 -7.16 -28.43 39.99
CA ILE A 13 -7.91 -27.74 41.04
C ILE A 13 -8.29 -26.33 40.56
N ALA A 14 -7.38 -25.60 39.93
CA ALA A 14 -7.66 -24.28 39.36
C ALA A 14 -8.78 -24.33 38.29
N LEU A 15 -8.76 -25.32 37.40
CA LEU A 15 -9.81 -25.54 36.40
C LEU A 15 -11.19 -25.84 37.06
N ALA A 16 -11.22 -26.69 38.09
CA ALA A 16 -12.45 -27.00 38.84
C ALA A 16 -13.02 -25.74 39.51
N GLN A 17 -12.19 -24.87 40.06
CA GLN A 17 -12.57 -23.61 40.70
C GLN A 17 -13.08 -22.57 39.70
N ILE A 18 -12.47 -22.47 38.51
CA ILE A 18 -12.96 -21.66 37.40
C ILE A 18 -14.37 -22.10 37.02
N TRP A 19 -14.61 -23.41 36.95
CA TRP A 19 -15.90 -23.96 36.61
C TRP A 19 -16.98 -23.71 37.70
N ALA A 20 -16.58 -23.67 38.98
CA ALA A 20 -17.46 -23.36 40.09
C ALA A 20 -17.92 -21.89 40.13
N ASN A 21 -17.07 -20.94 39.64
CA ASN A 21 -17.33 -19.50 39.65
C ASN A 21 -17.28 -18.88 38.24
N LYS A 22 -18.06 -19.42 37.31
CA LYS A 22 -18.02 -19.11 35.86
C LYS A 22 -18.10 -17.61 35.53
N VAL A 23 -19.01 -16.88 36.19
CA VAL A 23 -19.25 -15.44 35.92
C VAL A 23 -18.03 -14.61 36.32
N ARG A 24 -17.42 -14.93 37.49
CA ARG A 24 -16.25 -14.25 38.01
C ARG A 24 -15.02 -14.51 37.09
N ALA A 25 -14.81 -15.76 36.72
CA ALA A 25 -13.73 -16.15 35.80
C ALA A 25 -13.90 -15.51 34.43
N LEU A 26 -15.10 -15.47 33.88
CA LEU A 26 -15.41 -14.83 32.58
C LEU A 26 -15.10 -13.33 32.63
N LEU A 27 -15.60 -12.63 33.66
CA LEU A 27 -15.37 -11.18 33.77
C LEU A 27 -13.91 -10.81 33.92
N THR A 28 -13.12 -11.64 34.63
CA THR A 28 -11.66 -11.41 34.78
C THR A 28 -10.85 -11.69 33.53
N THR A 29 -11.16 -12.79 32.85
CA THR A 29 -10.44 -13.18 31.65
C THR A 29 -10.83 -12.32 30.46
N LEU A 30 -12.00 -11.67 30.49
CA LEU A 30 -12.52 -10.84 29.39
C LEU A 30 -11.53 -9.74 28.98
N GLY A 31 -10.91 -9.04 29.93
CA GLY A 31 -9.91 -8.02 29.65
C GLY A 31 -8.69 -8.57 28.93
N ILE A 32 -8.22 -9.76 29.33
CA ILE A 32 -7.08 -10.44 28.68
C ILE A 32 -7.48 -10.95 27.29
N VAL A 33 -8.67 -11.57 27.19
CA VAL A 33 -9.20 -12.07 25.91
C VAL A 33 -9.29 -10.95 24.88
N ILE A 34 -9.91 -9.83 25.25
CA ILE A 34 -10.05 -8.67 24.37
C ILE A 34 -8.67 -8.09 24.03
N GLY A 35 -7.78 -7.95 25.02
CA GLY A 35 -6.42 -7.44 24.82
C GLY A 35 -5.64 -8.28 23.82
N VAL A 36 -5.59 -9.60 24.02
CA VAL A 36 -4.85 -10.52 23.13
C VAL A 36 -5.50 -10.59 21.75
N ALA A 37 -6.83 -10.68 21.67
CA ALA A 37 -7.54 -10.71 20.39
C ALA A 37 -7.28 -9.43 19.58
N ALA A 38 -7.30 -8.27 20.23
CA ALA A 38 -6.99 -6.98 19.58
C ALA A 38 -5.54 -6.93 19.05
N VAL A 39 -4.54 -7.38 19.84
CA VAL A 39 -3.14 -7.44 19.38
C VAL A 39 -3.01 -8.27 18.11
N VAL A 40 -3.53 -9.49 18.17
CA VAL A 40 -3.41 -10.44 17.04
C VAL A 40 -4.09 -9.86 15.81
N SER A 41 -5.27 -9.30 15.95
CA SER A 41 -6.03 -8.70 14.83
C SER A 41 -5.31 -7.50 14.24
N ILE A 42 -4.78 -6.60 15.06
CA ILE A 42 -4.09 -5.39 14.60
C ILE A 42 -2.76 -5.74 13.90
N ILE A 43 -1.96 -6.64 14.48
CA ILE A 43 -0.70 -7.08 13.86
C ILE A 43 -0.98 -7.76 12.52
N ALA A 44 -1.98 -8.64 12.46
CA ALA A 44 -2.33 -9.33 11.24
C ALA A 44 -2.86 -8.35 10.16
N ALA A 45 -3.75 -7.43 10.54
CA ALA A 45 -4.28 -6.40 9.63
C ALA A 45 -3.16 -5.50 9.09
N THR A 46 -2.25 -5.05 9.95
CA THR A 46 -1.14 -4.17 9.53
C THR A 46 -0.17 -4.89 8.61
N LYS A 47 0.21 -6.14 8.92
CA LYS A 47 1.08 -6.95 8.04
C LYS A 47 0.41 -7.30 6.72
N GLY A 48 -0.89 -7.62 6.74
CA GLY A 48 -1.64 -7.89 5.53
C GLY A 48 -1.72 -6.65 4.64
N MET A 49 -2.02 -5.48 5.23
CA MET A 49 -2.03 -4.21 4.50
C MET A 49 -0.63 -3.84 3.96
N GLU A 50 0.44 -4.06 4.73
CA GLU A 50 1.81 -3.86 4.25
C GLU A 50 2.09 -4.74 3.02
N LYS A 51 1.78 -6.03 3.09
CA LYS A 51 1.95 -6.95 1.97
C LYS A 51 1.11 -6.52 0.77
N PHE A 52 -0.18 -6.20 0.97
CA PHE A 52 -1.06 -5.73 -0.09
C PHE A 52 -0.50 -4.48 -0.80
N VAL A 53 -0.04 -3.50 -0.04
CA VAL A 53 0.57 -2.28 -0.57
C VAL A 53 1.85 -2.59 -1.34
N LEU A 54 2.73 -3.43 -0.79
CA LEU A 54 3.96 -3.85 -1.48
C LEU A 54 3.67 -4.60 -2.78
N ASP A 55 2.69 -5.50 -2.79
CA ASP A 55 2.27 -6.23 -3.99
C ASP A 55 1.71 -5.27 -5.05
N GLN A 56 0.94 -4.24 -4.64
CA GLN A 56 0.46 -3.20 -5.55
C GLN A 56 1.61 -2.38 -6.15
N PHE A 57 2.59 -2.00 -5.35
CA PHE A 57 3.76 -1.28 -5.86
C PHE A 57 4.66 -2.17 -6.74
N ALA A 58 4.76 -3.46 -6.45
CA ALA A 58 5.50 -4.40 -7.30
C ALA A 58 4.95 -4.47 -8.73
N THR A 59 3.62 -4.35 -8.89
CA THR A 59 2.98 -4.32 -10.22
C THR A 59 3.27 -3.05 -11.01
N LEU A 60 3.66 -1.96 -10.34
CA LEU A 60 4.01 -0.69 -10.98
C LEU A 60 5.44 -0.68 -11.56
N GLY A 61 6.24 -1.69 -11.28
CA GLY A 61 7.64 -1.79 -11.70
C GLY A 61 8.62 -1.21 -10.67
N ALA A 62 9.70 -1.94 -10.42
CA ALA A 62 10.79 -1.49 -9.56
C ALA A 62 11.56 -0.33 -10.23
N ASN A 63 12.24 0.49 -9.44
CA ASN A 63 13.16 1.56 -9.90
C ASN A 63 12.49 2.70 -10.68
N LYS A 64 11.18 2.87 -10.53
CA LYS A 64 10.44 3.92 -11.21
C LYS A 64 10.46 5.22 -10.42
N VAL A 65 10.67 6.33 -11.14
CA VAL A 65 10.67 7.68 -10.61
C VAL A 65 9.69 8.54 -11.41
N TRP A 66 8.85 9.27 -10.72
CA TRP A 66 7.95 10.25 -11.32
C TRP A 66 8.46 11.66 -11.07
N ILE A 67 8.47 12.46 -12.13
CA ILE A 67 8.78 13.88 -12.06
C ILE A 67 7.55 14.64 -12.55
N PHE A 68 6.99 15.49 -11.70
CA PHE A 68 5.75 16.19 -11.98
C PHE A 68 5.78 17.64 -11.50
N PRO A 69 4.96 18.53 -12.08
CA PRO A 69 4.82 19.90 -11.61
C PRO A 69 4.23 19.90 -10.20
N ARG A 70 4.83 20.65 -9.27
CA ARG A 70 4.34 20.79 -7.90
C ARG A 70 4.20 22.26 -7.54
N MET A 71 3.04 22.62 -6.99
CA MET A 71 2.81 23.94 -6.43
C MET A 71 3.40 23.99 -5.02
N PRO A 72 4.34 24.91 -4.73
CA PRO A 72 4.88 25.06 -3.38
C PRO A 72 3.80 25.57 -2.40
N ASP A 73 3.67 24.88 -1.26
CA ASP A 73 2.63 25.25 -0.27
C ASP A 73 2.84 26.63 0.37
N GLN A 74 4.10 27.04 0.53
CA GLN A 74 4.47 28.29 1.21
C GLN A 74 4.32 29.56 0.35
N ARG A 75 4.14 29.45 -0.97
CA ARG A 75 4.11 30.60 -1.92
C ARG A 75 3.15 30.35 -3.08
N ARG A 76 1.94 29.88 -2.77
CA ARG A 76 0.92 29.61 -3.79
C ARG A 76 0.50 30.85 -4.61
N ASP A 77 0.58 32.02 -4.02
CA ASP A 77 0.31 33.32 -4.61
C ASP A 77 1.36 33.79 -5.62
N LYS A 78 2.60 33.32 -5.49
CA LYS A 78 3.73 33.72 -6.34
C LYS A 78 3.77 32.96 -7.68
N TYR A 79 3.17 31.76 -7.76
CA TYR A 79 3.33 30.87 -8.90
C TYR A 79 1.99 30.60 -9.61
N ASN A 80 2.03 30.66 -10.95
CA ASN A 80 0.93 30.20 -11.79
C ASN A 80 1.24 28.78 -12.31
N TRP A 81 0.22 27.93 -12.45
CA TRP A 81 0.36 26.58 -13.01
C TRP A 81 1.05 26.53 -14.37
N ARG A 82 0.91 27.57 -15.19
CA ARG A 82 1.64 27.67 -16.45
C ARG A 82 3.17 27.72 -16.27
N GLN A 83 3.65 28.39 -15.24
CA GLN A 83 5.08 28.52 -14.93
C GLN A 83 5.67 27.24 -14.33
N LEU A 84 4.83 26.39 -13.76
CA LEU A 84 5.25 25.15 -13.10
C LEU A 84 5.34 23.98 -14.08
N ARG A 85 4.84 24.10 -15.30
CA ARG A 85 4.84 23.04 -16.30
C ARG A 85 6.26 22.54 -16.56
N ILE A 86 6.36 21.25 -16.76
CA ILE A 86 7.57 20.64 -17.31
C ILE A 86 7.53 20.87 -18.83
N THR A 87 8.65 21.27 -19.40
CA THR A 87 8.79 21.51 -20.85
C THR A 87 9.58 20.38 -21.51
N THR A 88 9.32 20.16 -22.79
CA THR A 88 10.05 19.17 -23.59
C THR A 88 11.57 19.43 -23.60
N GLN A 89 12.00 20.69 -23.57
CA GLN A 89 13.40 21.07 -23.45
C GLN A 89 14.02 20.58 -22.13
N GLN A 90 13.28 20.73 -21.00
CA GLN A 90 13.74 20.23 -19.69
C GLN A 90 13.86 18.71 -19.69
N VAL A 91 12.93 18.02 -20.34
CA VAL A 91 12.95 16.55 -20.45
C VAL A 91 14.14 16.07 -21.28
N ASN A 92 14.38 16.67 -22.44
CA ASN A 92 15.45 16.23 -23.35
C ASN A 92 16.86 16.35 -22.75
N GLY A 93 17.09 17.33 -21.88
CA GLY A 93 18.38 17.49 -21.19
C GLY A 93 18.56 16.63 -19.94
N MET A 94 17.49 16.02 -19.45
CA MET A 94 17.48 15.34 -18.14
C MET A 94 18.31 14.06 -18.14
N LEU A 95 18.22 13.24 -19.18
CA LEU A 95 18.97 11.98 -19.28
C LEU A 95 20.49 12.20 -19.30
N ALA A 96 20.95 13.25 -19.98
CA ALA A 96 22.37 13.61 -20.00
C ALA A 96 22.86 14.18 -18.68
N ALA A 97 21.98 14.81 -17.91
CA ALA A 97 22.31 15.46 -16.65
C ALA A 97 22.17 14.55 -15.41
N ALA A 98 21.55 13.39 -15.57
CA ALA A 98 21.32 12.42 -14.51
C ALA A 98 21.83 11.03 -14.92
N PRO A 99 23.14 10.74 -14.70
CA PRO A 99 23.77 9.48 -15.13
C PRO A 99 23.17 8.23 -14.51
N SER A 100 22.55 8.34 -13.34
CA SER A 100 21.88 7.23 -12.64
C SER A 100 20.55 6.84 -13.29
N LEU A 101 20.01 7.66 -14.22
CA LEU A 101 18.86 7.32 -15.04
C LEU A 101 19.24 6.33 -16.16
N ALA A 102 18.39 5.31 -16.33
CA ALA A 102 18.49 4.40 -17.48
C ALA A 102 17.66 4.91 -18.65
N ARG A 103 16.41 5.30 -18.38
CA ARG A 103 15.41 5.69 -19.38
C ARG A 103 14.47 6.74 -18.82
N LEU A 104 13.83 7.50 -19.69
CA LEU A 104 12.74 8.40 -19.35
C LEU A 104 11.77 8.58 -20.52
N SER A 105 10.51 8.80 -20.17
CA SER A 105 9.47 9.17 -21.13
C SER A 105 8.61 10.29 -20.55
N PRO A 106 8.45 11.41 -21.22
CA PRO A 106 7.37 12.33 -20.92
C PRO A 106 6.04 11.64 -21.21
N VAL A 107 5.06 11.94 -20.38
CA VAL A 107 3.70 11.43 -20.51
C VAL A 107 2.73 12.62 -20.46
N MET A 108 1.90 12.73 -21.45
CA MET A 108 0.80 13.68 -21.49
C MET A 108 -0.53 12.97 -21.60
N ASN A 109 -1.53 13.45 -20.89
CA ASN A 109 -2.87 12.89 -20.94
C ASN A 109 -3.88 13.97 -21.33
N PHE A 110 -4.78 13.62 -22.22
CA PHE A 110 -5.97 14.41 -22.49
C PHE A 110 -7.14 13.49 -22.84
N THR A 111 -8.34 13.98 -22.67
CA THR A 111 -9.55 13.26 -23.07
C THR A 111 -9.99 13.71 -24.48
N GLY A 112 -10.44 12.74 -25.25
CA GLY A 112 -10.94 12.99 -26.60
C GLY A 112 -12.01 11.97 -27.00
N THR A 113 -12.73 12.28 -28.08
CA THR A 113 -13.65 11.35 -28.73
C THR A 113 -12.85 10.45 -29.65
N VAL A 114 -13.13 9.16 -29.61
CA VAL A 114 -12.57 8.15 -30.53
C VAL A 114 -13.68 7.55 -31.35
N GLN A 115 -13.48 7.51 -32.68
CA GLN A 115 -14.44 6.93 -33.60
C GLN A 115 -13.79 5.85 -34.48
N ALA A 116 -14.42 4.71 -34.53
CA ALA A 116 -14.04 3.58 -35.40
C ALA A 116 -15.27 3.15 -36.20
N GLY A 117 -15.29 3.47 -37.49
CA GLY A 117 -16.49 3.28 -38.31
C GLY A 117 -17.70 4.03 -37.74
N GLU A 118 -18.76 3.30 -37.44
CA GLU A 118 -19.98 3.83 -36.83
C GLU A 118 -19.92 3.96 -35.31
N LYS A 119 -18.96 3.31 -34.66
CA LYS A 119 -18.81 3.35 -33.22
C LYS A 119 -18.07 4.61 -32.78
N VAL A 120 -18.69 5.34 -31.86
CA VAL A 120 -18.14 6.54 -31.25
C VAL A 120 -18.07 6.35 -29.75
N LYS A 121 -16.94 6.69 -29.16
CA LYS A 121 -16.75 6.70 -27.72
C LYS A 121 -16.18 8.03 -27.28
N ASP A 122 -16.88 8.67 -26.37
CA ASP A 122 -16.47 9.96 -25.79
C ASP A 122 -15.66 9.76 -24.53
N LEU A 123 -14.94 10.80 -24.14
CA LEU A 123 -14.12 10.85 -22.92
C LEU A 123 -13.05 9.75 -22.82
N VAL A 124 -12.55 9.30 -23.97
CA VAL A 124 -11.45 8.33 -24.00
C VAL A 124 -10.16 9.04 -23.60
N THR A 125 -9.39 8.40 -22.73
CA THR A 125 -8.06 8.87 -22.35
C THR A 125 -7.08 8.63 -23.49
N VAL A 126 -6.50 9.71 -24.01
CA VAL A 126 -5.43 9.70 -25.00
C VAL A 126 -4.13 10.05 -24.31
N THR A 127 -3.16 9.13 -24.38
CA THR A 127 -1.88 9.28 -23.70
C THR A 127 -0.75 9.41 -24.73
N GLY A 128 -0.04 10.52 -24.70
CA GLY A 128 1.19 10.71 -25.50
C GLY A 128 2.39 10.16 -24.78
N ILE A 129 3.14 9.26 -25.43
CA ILE A 129 4.30 8.54 -24.85
C ILE A 129 5.45 8.45 -25.83
N ARG A 130 6.68 8.28 -25.29
CA ARG A 130 7.86 7.90 -26.08
C ARG A 130 8.05 6.37 -26.09
N PRO A 131 8.84 5.83 -27.02
CA PRO A 131 9.10 4.38 -27.15
C PRO A 131 9.55 3.72 -25.83
N ASP A 132 10.40 4.36 -25.06
CA ASP A 132 10.92 3.85 -23.77
C ASP A 132 9.84 3.63 -22.70
N TRP A 133 8.66 4.22 -22.87
CA TRP A 133 7.56 4.13 -21.91
C TRP A 133 7.13 2.69 -21.65
N HIS A 134 7.12 1.85 -22.67
CA HIS A 134 6.68 0.45 -22.55
C HIS A 134 7.56 -0.34 -21.58
N GLU A 135 8.86 -0.10 -21.61
CA GLU A 135 9.80 -0.76 -20.70
C GLU A 135 9.74 -0.19 -19.29
N ILE A 136 9.57 1.13 -19.15
CA ILE A 136 9.44 1.80 -17.86
C ILE A 136 8.13 1.36 -17.16
N GLU A 137 7.00 1.31 -17.89
CA GLU A 137 5.70 0.94 -17.36
C GLU A 137 5.45 -0.57 -17.32
N THR A 138 6.38 -1.38 -17.91
CA THR A 138 6.19 -2.83 -18.04
C THR A 138 4.84 -3.17 -18.68
N ARG A 139 4.46 -2.42 -19.71
CA ARG A 139 3.22 -2.61 -20.49
C ARG A 139 3.59 -2.86 -21.94
N TYR A 140 3.45 -4.11 -22.36
CA TYR A 140 3.92 -4.54 -23.66
C TYR A 140 2.81 -4.57 -24.70
N VAL A 141 3.21 -4.50 -25.95
CA VAL A 141 2.34 -4.66 -27.10
C VAL A 141 2.14 -6.15 -27.33
N THR A 142 0.88 -6.61 -27.31
CA THR A 142 0.49 -8.01 -27.47
C THR A 142 0.29 -8.38 -28.93
N THR A 143 -0.17 -7.44 -29.75
CA THR A 143 -0.41 -7.62 -31.20
C THR A 143 0.14 -6.42 -31.96
N GLY A 144 0.82 -6.64 -33.07
CA GLY A 144 1.45 -5.57 -33.83
C GLY A 144 2.83 -5.16 -33.29
N ARG A 145 3.14 -3.86 -33.27
CA ARG A 145 4.43 -3.32 -32.85
C ARG A 145 4.31 -2.11 -31.92
N PRO A 146 5.28 -1.90 -31.03
CA PRO A 146 5.38 -0.66 -30.25
C PRO A 146 5.76 0.52 -31.15
N PHE A 147 5.74 1.73 -30.55
CA PHE A 147 6.29 2.91 -31.22
C PHE A 147 7.80 2.79 -31.39
N THR A 148 8.28 3.34 -32.51
CA THR A 148 9.68 3.47 -32.83
C THR A 148 10.12 4.94 -32.73
N THR A 149 11.43 5.18 -32.69
CA THR A 149 11.98 6.55 -32.76
C THR A 149 11.54 7.25 -34.05
N THR A 150 11.36 6.51 -35.16
CA THR A 150 10.85 7.06 -36.42
C THR A 150 9.42 7.58 -36.27
N ASP A 151 8.55 6.89 -35.52
CA ASP A 151 7.18 7.35 -35.28
C ASP A 151 7.16 8.63 -34.45
N GLU A 152 8.06 8.72 -33.46
CA GLU A 152 8.22 9.91 -32.60
C GLU A 152 8.81 11.10 -33.37
N ASP A 153 9.98 10.92 -34.02
CA ASP A 153 10.71 11.98 -34.72
C ASP A 153 9.91 12.49 -35.94
N GLY A 154 9.27 11.58 -36.65
CA GLY A 154 8.41 11.88 -37.80
C GLY A 154 7.04 12.44 -37.42
N LYS A 155 6.70 12.50 -36.13
CA LYS A 155 5.37 12.91 -35.62
C LYS A 155 4.24 12.19 -36.38
N LEU A 156 4.41 10.87 -36.55
CA LEU A 156 3.49 10.09 -37.36
C LEU A 156 2.13 9.95 -36.65
N GLN A 157 1.05 9.95 -37.46
CA GLN A 157 -0.30 9.74 -36.97
C GLN A 157 -0.59 8.22 -36.83
N VAL A 158 0.11 7.59 -35.91
CA VAL A 158 -0.06 6.20 -35.52
C VAL A 158 -0.51 6.14 -34.07
N CYS A 159 -1.24 5.09 -33.73
CA CYS A 159 -1.71 4.88 -32.36
C CYS A 159 -1.63 3.41 -31.94
N LEU A 160 -1.57 3.20 -30.61
CA LEU A 160 -1.81 1.92 -29.98
C LEU A 160 -3.14 2.02 -29.22
N ILE A 161 -3.84 0.91 -29.13
CA ILE A 161 -5.10 0.77 -28.42
C ILE A 161 -4.97 -0.35 -27.39
N ASN A 162 -5.64 -0.27 -26.25
CA ASN A 162 -5.66 -1.38 -25.31
C ASN A 162 -6.73 -2.43 -25.67
N ASP A 163 -6.61 -3.65 -25.11
CA ASP A 163 -7.55 -4.76 -25.37
C ASP A 163 -9.00 -4.36 -25.11
N LYS A 164 -9.24 -3.57 -24.05
CA LYS A 164 -10.58 -3.06 -23.72
C LYS A 164 -11.14 -2.17 -24.83
N GLY A 165 -10.30 -1.32 -25.40
CA GLY A 165 -10.67 -0.45 -26.52
C GLY A 165 -10.99 -1.21 -27.79
N VAL A 166 -10.28 -2.29 -28.08
CA VAL A 166 -10.57 -3.19 -29.21
C VAL A 166 -11.99 -3.75 -29.07
N ALA A 167 -12.34 -4.23 -27.87
CA ALA A 167 -13.67 -4.80 -27.60
C ALA A 167 -14.77 -3.72 -27.66
N GLU A 168 -14.57 -2.56 -27.03
CA GLU A 168 -15.58 -1.52 -26.93
C GLU A 168 -15.86 -0.77 -28.24
N LEU A 169 -14.84 -0.65 -29.10
CA LEU A 169 -14.98 -0.09 -30.44
C LEU A 169 -15.38 -1.15 -31.52
N ASN A 170 -15.60 -2.40 -31.07
CA ASN A 170 -15.98 -3.52 -31.93
C ASN A 170 -15.02 -3.71 -33.12
N LEU A 171 -13.72 -3.60 -32.84
CA LEU A 171 -12.66 -3.83 -33.82
C LEU A 171 -12.38 -5.32 -33.99
N ASN A 172 -11.74 -5.69 -35.08
CA ASN A 172 -11.27 -7.08 -35.31
C ASN A 172 -10.26 -7.49 -34.22
N ALA A 173 -10.07 -8.79 -34.00
CA ALA A 173 -9.11 -9.33 -33.04
C ALA A 173 -7.67 -8.82 -33.30
N ASP A 174 -7.31 -8.65 -34.58
CA ASP A 174 -6.13 -7.88 -34.99
C ASP A 174 -6.58 -6.59 -35.69
N PRO A 175 -6.56 -5.46 -34.97
CA PRO A 175 -6.96 -4.17 -35.52
C PRO A 175 -5.82 -3.43 -36.23
N THR A 176 -4.63 -4.04 -36.36
CA THR A 176 -3.48 -3.38 -36.97
C THR A 176 -3.77 -2.99 -38.40
N GLY A 177 -3.36 -1.77 -38.77
CA GLY A 177 -3.65 -1.20 -40.09
C GLY A 177 -4.98 -0.45 -40.18
N THR A 178 -5.91 -0.69 -39.27
CA THR A 178 -7.20 0.05 -39.24
C THR A 178 -6.96 1.51 -38.89
N VAL A 179 -7.73 2.39 -39.56
CA VAL A 179 -7.71 3.84 -39.30
C VAL A 179 -8.88 4.22 -38.42
N ILE A 180 -8.60 4.89 -37.33
CA ILE A 180 -9.58 5.45 -36.40
C ILE A 180 -9.44 6.98 -36.33
N LEU A 181 -10.49 7.67 -35.91
CA LEU A 181 -10.43 9.10 -35.60
C LEU A 181 -10.19 9.26 -34.09
N VAL A 182 -9.16 9.97 -33.72
CA VAL A 182 -8.83 10.31 -32.33
C VAL A 182 -8.83 11.84 -32.24
N ALA A 183 -9.74 12.40 -31.44
CA ALA A 183 -9.93 13.84 -31.32
C ALA A 183 -10.03 14.56 -32.68
N GLY A 184 -10.76 13.96 -33.62
CA GLY A 184 -11.01 14.49 -34.96
C GLY A 184 -9.87 14.31 -35.98
N ARG A 185 -8.78 13.62 -35.64
CA ARG A 185 -7.66 13.32 -36.55
C ARG A 185 -7.56 11.83 -36.83
N ARG A 186 -7.12 11.49 -38.04
CA ARG A 186 -6.96 10.10 -38.46
C ARG A 186 -5.68 9.50 -37.88
N PHE A 187 -5.78 8.35 -37.24
CA PHE A 187 -4.66 7.58 -36.70
C PHE A 187 -4.75 6.16 -37.19
N LYS A 188 -3.61 5.61 -37.62
CA LYS A 188 -3.47 4.19 -37.99
C LYS A 188 -3.10 3.39 -36.77
N ILE A 189 -3.86 2.36 -36.41
CA ILE A 189 -3.53 1.44 -35.34
C ILE A 189 -2.30 0.61 -35.77
N VAL A 190 -1.22 0.64 -34.95
CA VAL A 190 0.01 -0.13 -35.21
C VAL A 190 0.19 -1.27 -34.22
N GLY A 191 -0.58 -1.32 -33.14
CA GLY A 191 -0.56 -2.45 -32.22
C GLY A 191 -1.59 -2.30 -31.10
N VAL A 192 -1.69 -3.39 -30.33
CA VAL A 192 -2.57 -3.50 -29.15
C VAL A 192 -1.70 -3.65 -27.92
N VAL A 193 -1.99 -2.88 -26.89
CA VAL A 193 -1.27 -2.89 -25.58
C VAL A 193 -2.13 -3.62 -24.57
N GLU A 194 -1.50 -4.44 -23.73
CA GLU A 194 -2.19 -5.10 -22.63
C GLU A 194 -2.91 -4.09 -21.71
N THR A 195 -4.12 -4.44 -21.31
CA THR A 195 -4.88 -3.65 -20.35
C THR A 195 -4.40 -3.97 -18.95
N LYS A 196 -3.78 -3.00 -18.26
CA LYS A 196 -3.50 -3.14 -16.82
C LYS A 196 -4.67 -2.53 -16.03
N ALA A 197 -5.23 -3.34 -15.14
CA ALA A 197 -6.14 -2.82 -14.13
C ALA A 197 -5.33 -1.94 -13.16
N VAL A 198 -5.64 -0.67 -13.09
CA VAL A 198 -5.11 0.20 -12.05
C VAL A 198 -5.79 -0.17 -10.74
N SER A 199 -4.99 -0.42 -9.71
CA SER A 199 -5.53 -0.76 -8.40
C SER A 199 -6.53 0.31 -7.92
N PRO A 200 -7.66 -0.08 -7.32
CA PRO A 200 -8.60 0.85 -6.68
C PRO A 200 -7.93 1.78 -5.66
N MET A 201 -6.83 1.34 -5.06
CA MET A 201 -6.04 2.13 -4.10
C MET A 201 -5.41 3.39 -4.74
N PHE A 202 -5.13 3.34 -6.04
CA PHE A 202 -4.59 4.49 -6.80
C PHE A 202 -5.68 5.22 -7.62
N GLY A 203 -6.95 5.07 -7.22
CA GLY A 203 -8.08 5.71 -7.90
C GLY A 203 -8.46 5.04 -9.22
N GLY A 204 -8.01 3.81 -9.44
CA GLY A 204 -8.37 3.03 -10.61
C GLY A 204 -9.83 2.59 -10.54
N ASN A 205 -10.59 3.00 -11.53
CA ASN A 205 -11.89 2.42 -11.85
C ASN A 205 -11.67 1.16 -12.72
N GLU A 206 -12.76 0.53 -13.12
CA GLU A 206 -12.70 -0.53 -14.14
C GLU A 206 -11.85 -0.10 -15.33
N ALA A 207 -11.08 -1.03 -15.88
CA ALA A 207 -10.25 -0.78 -17.05
C ALA A 207 -11.07 -0.09 -18.14
N GLN A 208 -10.59 1.05 -18.60
CA GLN A 208 -11.26 1.86 -19.63
C GLN A 208 -10.51 1.74 -20.96
N THR A 209 -11.17 2.19 -22.03
CA THR A 209 -10.49 2.34 -23.32
C THR A 209 -9.38 3.38 -23.19
N GLU A 210 -8.17 3.00 -23.57
CA GLU A 210 -6.99 3.86 -23.62
C GLU A 210 -6.41 3.87 -25.03
N ILE A 211 -6.09 5.05 -25.52
CA ILE A 211 -5.39 5.24 -26.80
C ILE A 211 -4.03 5.85 -26.48
N TYR A 212 -2.99 5.28 -27.09
CA TYR A 212 -1.65 5.82 -27.01
C TYR A 212 -1.25 6.40 -28.34
N ILE A 213 -0.54 7.53 -28.33
CA ILE A 213 -0.01 8.20 -29.52
C ILE A 213 1.46 8.59 -29.25
N PRO A 214 2.32 8.77 -30.27
CA PRO A 214 3.64 9.32 -30.07
C PRO A 214 3.57 10.68 -29.39
N PHE A 215 4.47 10.91 -28.42
CA PHE A 215 4.44 12.13 -27.61
C PHE A 215 4.55 13.38 -28.48
N ALA A 216 5.45 13.40 -29.46
CA ALA A 216 5.65 14.51 -30.38
C ALA A 216 4.40 14.79 -31.24
N THR A 217 3.64 13.74 -31.61
CA THR A 217 2.34 13.92 -32.31
C THR A 217 1.31 14.52 -31.36
N GLY A 218 1.28 14.07 -30.11
CA GLY A 218 0.41 14.65 -29.07
C GLY A 218 0.72 16.11 -28.79
N GLU A 219 1.98 16.49 -28.70
CA GLU A 219 2.44 17.88 -28.51
C GLU A 219 2.02 18.79 -29.68
N MET A 220 2.06 18.26 -30.91
CA MET A 220 1.56 18.97 -32.09
C MET A 220 0.02 19.18 -32.02
N MET A 221 -0.73 18.25 -31.45
CA MET A 221 -2.19 18.36 -31.28
C MET A 221 -2.55 19.30 -30.12
N ARG A 222 -1.78 19.31 -29.07
CA ARG A 222 -1.96 20.12 -27.86
C ARG A 222 -0.68 20.83 -27.52
N PRO A 223 -0.40 22.02 -28.06
CA PRO A 223 0.78 22.80 -27.72
C PRO A 223 0.84 23.08 -26.21
N GLU A 224 2.03 23.00 -25.64
CA GLU A 224 2.26 23.17 -24.19
C GLU A 224 1.40 22.23 -23.32
N PRO A 225 1.47 20.92 -23.50
CA PRO A 225 0.63 19.99 -22.78
C PRO A 225 0.99 19.99 -21.29
N ARG A 226 0.01 19.64 -20.45
CA ARG A 226 0.31 19.23 -19.08
C ARG A 226 0.95 17.85 -19.14
N MET A 227 2.20 17.77 -18.74
CA MET A 227 2.94 16.51 -18.75
C MET A 227 3.57 16.25 -17.40
N TYR A 228 3.84 14.99 -17.15
CA TYR A 228 4.77 14.49 -16.16
C TYR A 228 5.79 13.59 -16.85
N VAL A 229 6.84 13.23 -16.15
CA VAL A 229 7.87 12.34 -16.69
C VAL A 229 7.90 11.07 -15.86
N VAL A 230 7.86 9.94 -16.53
CA VAL A 230 8.20 8.65 -15.92
C VAL A 230 9.63 8.31 -16.30
N ALA A 231 10.41 7.89 -15.33
CA ALA A 231 11.80 7.55 -15.52
C ALA A 231 12.13 6.26 -14.78
N GLN A 232 13.18 5.60 -15.19
CA GLN A 232 13.69 4.38 -14.57
C GLN A 232 15.15 4.58 -14.18
N SER A 233 15.48 4.27 -12.92
CA SER A 233 16.87 4.23 -12.48
C SER A 233 17.57 2.99 -13.03
N ARG A 234 18.91 3.03 -13.11
CA ARG A 234 19.74 1.88 -13.55
C ARG A 234 19.72 0.72 -12.55
N GLY A 235 19.39 1.00 -11.29
CA GLY A 235 19.25 0.02 -10.22
C GLY A 235 18.45 0.59 -9.06
N PRO A 236 17.86 -0.28 -8.22
CA PRO A 236 17.07 0.17 -7.08
C PRO A 236 17.89 0.98 -6.07
N GLU A 237 19.17 0.66 -5.92
CA GLU A 237 20.11 1.36 -5.03
C GLU A 237 20.43 2.79 -5.50
N LEU A 238 20.24 3.08 -6.79
CA LEU A 238 20.52 4.40 -7.40
C LEU A 238 19.31 5.34 -7.38
N THR A 239 18.18 4.92 -6.79
CA THR A 239 16.95 5.71 -6.82
C THR A 239 17.09 7.06 -6.10
N GLU A 240 17.81 7.11 -4.98
CA GLU A 240 18.07 8.37 -4.27
C GLU A 240 19.08 9.25 -5.03
N ASP A 241 20.05 8.65 -5.72
CA ASP A 241 20.97 9.39 -6.59
C ASP A 241 20.22 10.03 -7.75
N VAL A 242 19.32 9.29 -8.41
CA VAL A 242 18.41 9.83 -9.43
C VAL A 242 17.63 11.03 -8.91
N LYS A 243 17.06 10.93 -7.70
CA LYS A 243 16.32 12.05 -7.07
C LYS A 243 17.22 13.28 -6.90
N ALA A 244 18.43 13.08 -6.40
CA ALA A 244 19.38 14.16 -6.17
C ALA A 244 19.83 14.80 -7.50
N GLU A 245 20.21 13.99 -8.50
CA GLU A 245 20.65 14.43 -9.82
C GLU A 245 19.56 15.20 -10.57
N VAL A 246 18.34 14.62 -10.64
CA VAL A 246 17.17 15.25 -11.29
C VAL A 246 16.78 16.54 -10.57
N THR A 247 16.79 16.53 -9.23
CA THR A 247 16.49 17.73 -8.45
C THR A 247 17.51 18.83 -8.72
N THR A 248 18.79 18.51 -8.74
CA THR A 248 19.88 19.47 -9.02
C THR A 248 19.74 20.02 -10.43
N TYR A 249 19.52 19.17 -11.42
CA TYR A 249 19.29 19.57 -12.81
C TYR A 249 18.08 20.49 -12.94
N MET A 250 16.93 20.12 -12.39
CA MET A 250 15.69 20.90 -12.48
C MET A 250 15.80 22.25 -11.75
N ARG A 251 16.44 22.30 -10.59
CA ARG A 251 16.72 23.56 -9.88
C ARG A 251 17.58 24.48 -10.72
N ARG A 252 18.64 23.95 -11.34
CA ARG A 252 19.56 24.71 -12.20
C ARG A 252 18.84 25.28 -13.42
N ILE A 253 18.06 24.45 -14.16
CA ILE A 253 17.42 24.89 -15.41
C ILE A 253 16.24 25.84 -15.15
N ARG A 254 15.64 25.77 -13.95
CA ARG A 254 14.56 26.68 -13.53
C ARG A 254 15.06 27.90 -12.74
N HIS A 255 16.37 28.05 -12.55
CA HIS A 255 16.99 29.12 -11.79
C HIS A 255 16.38 29.28 -10.37
N ILE A 256 16.13 28.13 -9.67
CA ILE A 256 15.61 28.12 -8.31
C ILE A 256 16.78 28.37 -7.35
N GLU A 257 16.73 29.46 -6.59
CA GLU A 257 17.79 29.86 -5.68
C GLU A 257 17.86 28.92 -4.43
N PRO A 258 19.03 28.86 -3.77
CA PRO A 258 19.17 28.16 -2.50
C PRO A 258 18.15 28.68 -1.47
N GLY A 259 17.43 27.77 -0.81
CA GLY A 259 16.37 28.13 0.15
C GLY A 259 14.99 28.33 -0.46
N GLU A 260 14.86 28.47 -1.77
CA GLU A 260 13.53 28.48 -2.41
C GLU A 260 12.96 27.06 -2.57
N PRO A 261 11.64 26.90 -2.40
CA PRO A 261 10.98 25.61 -2.56
C PRO A 261 10.99 25.13 -4.01
N ASN A 262 11.03 23.82 -4.21
CA ASN A 262 10.96 23.24 -5.54
C ASN A 262 9.56 23.44 -6.16
N THR A 263 9.53 23.78 -7.44
CA THR A 263 8.33 23.92 -8.26
C THR A 263 7.98 22.63 -9.03
N PHE A 264 8.61 21.54 -8.63
CA PHE A 264 8.45 20.19 -9.17
C PHE A 264 8.61 19.18 -8.03
N GLY A 265 8.01 18.00 -8.19
CA GLY A 265 8.21 16.84 -7.34
C GLY A 265 9.04 15.79 -8.08
N VAL A 266 9.91 15.11 -7.36
CA VAL A 266 10.63 13.92 -7.81
C VAL A 266 10.32 12.84 -6.79
N GLU A 267 9.48 11.89 -7.15
CA GLU A 267 9.01 10.84 -6.24
C GLU A 267 9.32 9.47 -6.81
N ALA A 268 9.82 8.60 -5.96
CA ALA A 268 10.09 7.22 -6.28
C ALA A 268 9.14 6.30 -5.51
N ILE A 269 8.86 5.13 -6.06
CA ILE A 269 8.05 4.09 -5.39
C ILE A 269 8.63 3.76 -4.02
N ASP A 270 9.95 3.62 -3.91
CA ASP A 270 10.63 3.29 -2.67
C ASP A 270 10.36 4.32 -1.56
N SER A 271 10.28 5.61 -1.91
CA SER A 271 9.94 6.67 -0.95
C SER A 271 8.51 6.54 -0.42
N ALA A 272 7.56 6.19 -1.28
CA ALA A 272 6.17 5.95 -0.89
C ALA A 272 6.06 4.71 0.02
N ILE A 273 6.77 3.63 -0.33
CA ILE A 273 6.87 2.42 0.49
C ILE A 273 7.46 2.75 1.86
N ALA A 274 8.55 3.53 1.92
CA ALA A 274 9.19 3.91 3.18
C ALA A 274 8.27 4.76 4.07
N GLN A 275 7.51 5.69 3.50
CA GLN A 275 6.51 6.48 4.22
C GLN A 275 5.38 5.59 4.75
N PHE A 276 4.90 4.64 3.95
CA PHE A 276 3.88 3.70 4.37
C PHE A 276 4.37 2.82 5.53
N LYS A 277 5.61 2.29 5.45
CA LYS A 277 6.21 1.51 6.54
C LYS A 277 6.32 2.30 7.84
N LYS A 278 6.71 3.58 7.77
CA LYS A 278 6.74 4.47 8.96
C LYS A 278 5.34 4.62 9.57
N LEU A 279 4.33 4.86 8.74
CA LEU A 279 2.94 4.96 9.20
C LEU A 279 2.46 3.65 9.83
N ALA A 280 2.73 2.51 9.19
CA ALA A 280 2.38 1.19 9.72
C ALA A 280 3.04 0.93 11.07
N THR A 281 4.33 1.26 11.23
CA THR A 281 5.06 1.14 12.51
C THR A 281 4.44 2.03 13.58
N PHE A 282 4.09 3.27 13.24
CA PHE A 282 3.43 4.18 14.18
C PHE A 282 2.08 3.63 14.66
N LEU A 283 1.26 3.13 13.74
CA LEU A 283 -0.03 2.50 14.07
C LEU A 283 0.15 1.26 14.95
N GLN A 284 1.18 0.44 14.70
CA GLN A 284 1.49 -0.72 15.53
C GLN A 284 1.90 -0.32 16.96
N LEU A 285 2.74 0.71 17.11
CA LEU A 285 3.14 1.21 18.43
C LEU A 285 1.96 1.79 19.20
N PHE A 286 1.12 2.57 18.53
CA PHE A 286 -0.07 3.15 19.13
C PHE A 286 -1.06 2.07 19.59
N ALA A 287 -1.31 1.09 18.74
CA ALA A 287 -2.15 -0.06 19.08
C ALA A 287 -1.56 -0.89 20.22
N GLY A 288 -0.23 -1.11 20.21
CA GLY A 288 0.48 -1.77 21.30
C GLY A 288 0.31 -1.05 22.65
N GLY A 289 0.31 0.28 22.65
CA GLY A 289 0.02 1.09 23.84
C GLY A 289 -1.40 0.87 24.40
N ILE A 290 -2.41 0.87 23.53
CA ILE A 290 -3.81 0.60 23.94
C ILE A 290 -3.93 -0.80 24.55
N VAL A 291 -3.28 -1.77 23.94
CA VAL A 291 -3.29 -3.15 24.41
C VAL A 291 -2.59 -3.28 25.76
N ALA A 292 -1.44 -2.62 25.95
CA ALA A 292 -0.74 -2.60 27.22
C ALA A 292 -1.65 -2.08 28.34
N ILE A 293 -2.40 -1.00 28.09
CA ILE A 293 -3.41 -0.47 29.04
C ILE A 293 -4.49 -1.53 29.32
N SER A 294 -5.01 -2.18 28.30
CA SER A 294 -6.04 -3.22 28.43
C SER A 294 -5.57 -4.41 29.27
N LEU A 295 -4.30 -4.82 29.09
CA LEU A 295 -3.67 -5.90 29.88
C LEU A 295 -3.47 -5.49 31.33
N VAL A 296 -3.10 -4.24 31.60
CA VAL A 296 -2.97 -3.71 32.98
C VAL A 296 -4.34 -3.71 33.67
N VAL A 297 -5.38 -3.25 32.99
CA VAL A 297 -6.75 -3.25 33.51
C VAL A 297 -7.22 -4.69 33.78
N GLY A 298 -6.96 -5.63 32.84
CA GLY A 298 -7.24 -7.06 33.02
C GLY A 298 -6.47 -7.67 34.21
N GLY A 299 -5.21 -7.28 34.38
CA GLY A 299 -4.37 -7.69 35.53
C GLY A 299 -4.90 -7.19 36.86
N ILE A 300 -5.35 -5.94 36.93
CA ILE A 300 -6.01 -5.36 38.12
C ILE A 300 -7.31 -6.13 38.43
N GLY A 301 -8.08 -6.49 37.39
CA GLY A 301 -9.25 -7.34 37.53
C GLY A 301 -8.95 -8.67 38.17
N ILE A 302 -7.89 -9.37 37.71
CA ILE A 302 -7.42 -10.64 38.30
C ILE A 302 -6.97 -10.41 39.75
N MET A 303 -6.20 -9.37 40.04
CA MET A 303 -5.73 -9.03 41.36
C MET A 303 -6.92 -8.88 42.35
N ASN A 304 -7.92 -8.09 41.99
CA ASN A 304 -9.08 -7.85 42.82
C ASN A 304 -9.84 -9.17 43.15
N ILE A 305 -9.98 -10.03 42.15
CA ILE A 305 -10.69 -11.31 42.35
C ILE A 305 -9.87 -12.30 43.20
N MET A 306 -8.53 -12.30 42.99
CA MET A 306 -7.66 -13.13 43.81
C MET A 306 -7.70 -12.68 45.30
N LEU A 307 -7.73 -11.35 45.56
CA LEU A 307 -7.88 -10.83 46.92
C LEU A 307 -9.21 -11.28 47.58
N VAL A 308 -10.32 -11.19 46.84
CA VAL A 308 -11.62 -11.70 47.33
C VAL A 308 -11.57 -13.21 47.57
N SER A 309 -10.98 -13.98 46.64
CA SER A 309 -10.83 -15.44 46.76
C SER A 309 -10.01 -15.83 47.99
N VAL A 310 -8.93 -15.11 48.31
CA VAL A 310 -8.15 -15.33 49.53
C VAL A 310 -8.97 -15.01 50.78
N SER A 311 -9.75 -13.94 50.80
CA SER A 311 -10.58 -13.58 51.94
C SER A 311 -11.69 -14.60 52.18
N GLU A 312 -12.37 -15.10 51.14
CA GLU A 312 -13.37 -16.14 51.22
C GLU A 312 -12.83 -17.46 51.76
N ARG A 313 -11.54 -17.79 51.52
CA ARG A 313 -10.87 -19.01 51.90
C ARG A 313 -9.97 -18.89 53.15
N THR A 314 -10.11 -17.84 53.91
CA THR A 314 -9.25 -17.55 55.08
C THR A 314 -9.26 -18.71 56.07
N ARG A 315 -10.38 -19.37 56.32
CA ARG A 315 -10.49 -20.54 57.23
C ARG A 315 -9.74 -21.74 56.68
N GLU A 316 -9.83 -22.02 55.41
CA GLU A 316 -9.09 -23.12 54.72
C GLU A 316 -7.59 -22.89 54.77
N ILE A 317 -7.17 -21.65 54.49
CA ILE A 317 -5.77 -21.23 54.56
C ILE A 317 -5.23 -21.38 56.00
N GLY A 318 -6.02 -20.98 57.00
CA GLY A 318 -5.71 -21.14 58.39
C GLY A 318 -5.52 -22.60 58.80
N LEU A 319 -6.40 -23.53 58.37
CA LEU A 319 -6.28 -24.95 58.58
C LEU A 319 -5.00 -25.53 57.96
N ARG A 320 -4.65 -25.15 56.72
CA ARG A 320 -3.43 -25.60 56.08
C ARG A 320 -2.18 -25.13 56.83
N LYS A 321 -2.17 -23.90 57.32
CA LYS A 321 -1.08 -23.38 58.16
C LYS A 321 -0.97 -24.11 59.45
N ALA A 322 -2.09 -24.45 60.14
CA ALA A 322 -2.13 -25.18 61.37
C ALA A 322 -1.56 -26.61 61.25
N VAL A 323 -1.73 -27.24 60.07
CA VAL A 323 -1.17 -28.57 59.76
C VAL A 323 0.30 -28.49 59.25
N GLY A 324 0.92 -27.26 59.25
CA GLY A 324 2.33 -27.05 58.93
C GLY A 324 2.65 -26.71 57.50
N ALA A 325 1.68 -26.30 56.68
CA ALA A 325 1.95 -25.84 55.32
C ALA A 325 2.78 -24.55 55.31
N LYS A 326 3.90 -24.52 54.56
CA LYS A 326 4.74 -23.34 54.40
C LYS A 326 3.99 -22.24 53.66
N PRO A 327 4.12 -20.96 54.07
CA PRO A 327 3.47 -19.83 53.39
C PRO A 327 3.74 -19.78 51.91
N SER A 328 4.97 -20.14 51.47
CA SER A 328 5.37 -20.17 50.07
C SER A 328 4.54 -21.15 49.22
N VAL A 329 4.15 -22.32 49.80
CA VAL A 329 3.36 -23.30 49.07
C VAL A 329 1.96 -22.76 48.79
N ILE A 330 1.36 -22.06 49.79
CA ILE A 330 0.04 -21.46 49.69
C ILE A 330 0.08 -20.32 48.62
N LEU A 331 1.15 -19.48 48.69
CA LEU A 331 1.34 -18.39 47.70
C LEU A 331 1.50 -18.95 46.28
N THR A 332 2.31 -20.02 46.11
CA THR A 332 2.49 -20.67 44.80
C THR A 332 1.19 -21.22 44.25
N GLN A 333 0.30 -21.75 45.09
CA GLN A 333 -1.01 -22.23 44.65
C GLN A 333 -1.87 -21.10 44.03
N PHE A 334 -1.98 -19.95 44.70
CA PHE A 334 -2.74 -18.83 44.19
C PHE A 334 -2.08 -18.20 42.94
N LEU A 335 -0.75 -18.17 42.87
CA LEU A 335 0.01 -17.75 41.71
C LEU A 335 -0.29 -18.64 40.49
N VAL A 336 -0.27 -19.95 40.64
CA VAL A 336 -0.57 -20.92 39.59
C VAL A 336 -2.02 -20.77 39.14
N GLU A 337 -2.97 -20.51 40.06
CA GLU A 337 -4.38 -20.25 39.73
C GLU A 337 -4.51 -18.99 38.84
N ALA A 338 -3.85 -17.89 39.21
CA ALA A 338 -3.85 -16.65 38.43
C ALA A 338 -3.21 -16.84 37.06
N VAL A 339 -2.04 -17.51 36.99
CA VAL A 339 -1.36 -17.79 35.70
C VAL A 339 -2.22 -18.68 34.80
N THR A 340 -2.91 -19.68 35.38
CA THR A 340 -3.79 -20.56 34.59
C THR A 340 -4.96 -19.77 33.98
N LEU A 341 -5.57 -18.82 34.73
CA LEU A 341 -6.58 -17.92 34.21
C LEU A 341 -6.05 -17.05 33.06
N CYS A 342 -4.82 -16.49 33.22
CA CYS A 342 -4.19 -15.70 32.16
C CYS A 342 -3.94 -16.52 30.89
N LEU A 343 -3.46 -17.76 31.04
CA LEU A 343 -3.19 -18.64 29.90
C LEU A 343 -4.46 -19.05 29.16
N ILE A 344 -5.54 -19.36 29.89
CA ILE A 344 -6.83 -19.68 29.28
C ILE A 344 -7.39 -18.45 28.55
N GLY A 345 -7.41 -17.29 29.21
CA GLY A 345 -7.82 -16.03 28.59
C GLY A 345 -6.99 -15.70 27.34
N GLY A 346 -5.67 -15.86 27.42
CA GLY A 346 -4.75 -15.67 26.28
C GLY A 346 -5.03 -16.63 25.12
N ALA A 347 -5.24 -17.92 25.40
CA ALA A 347 -5.57 -18.92 24.39
C ALA A 347 -6.90 -18.65 23.69
N ILE A 348 -7.93 -18.27 24.46
CA ILE A 348 -9.25 -17.87 23.90
C ILE A 348 -9.09 -16.59 23.08
N GLY A 349 -8.36 -15.59 23.59
CA GLY A 349 -8.08 -14.34 22.87
C GLY A 349 -7.35 -14.58 21.56
N LEU A 350 -6.36 -15.49 21.56
CA LEU A 350 -5.65 -15.88 20.34
C LEU A 350 -6.59 -16.55 19.32
N ALA A 351 -7.43 -17.48 19.78
CA ALA A 351 -8.40 -18.15 18.90
C ALA A 351 -9.41 -17.16 18.29
N ILE A 352 -9.94 -16.23 19.09
CA ILE A 352 -10.84 -15.19 18.62
C ILE A 352 -10.11 -14.24 17.65
N GLY A 353 -8.88 -13.81 17.97
CA GLY A 353 -8.09 -12.95 17.11
C GLY A 353 -7.82 -13.61 15.76
N GLN A 354 -7.43 -14.89 15.73
CA GLN A 354 -7.24 -15.64 14.49
C GLN A 354 -8.55 -15.83 13.72
N GLY A 355 -9.66 -16.08 14.41
CA GLY A 355 -10.99 -16.16 13.81
C GLY A 355 -11.39 -14.86 13.12
N LEU A 356 -11.14 -13.70 13.75
CA LEU A 356 -11.37 -12.38 13.16
C LEU A 356 -10.51 -12.15 11.91
N VAL A 357 -9.24 -12.54 11.97
CA VAL A 357 -8.33 -12.47 10.81
C VAL A 357 -8.82 -13.32 9.65
N PHE A 358 -9.31 -14.54 9.95
CA PHE A 358 -9.87 -15.42 8.93
C PHE A 358 -11.11 -14.82 8.27
N VAL A 359 -12.01 -14.23 9.06
CA VAL A 359 -13.19 -13.52 8.54
C VAL A 359 -12.80 -12.31 7.69
N LEU A 360 -11.81 -11.52 8.12
CA LEU A 360 -11.31 -10.37 7.35
C LEU A 360 -10.72 -10.81 6.01
N ARG A 361 -10.02 -11.94 5.96
CA ARG A 361 -9.50 -12.51 4.69
C ARG A 361 -10.60 -12.98 3.74
N SER A 362 -11.76 -13.33 4.25
CA SER A 362 -12.90 -13.77 3.42
C SER A 362 -13.64 -12.62 2.74
N VAL A 363 -13.31 -11.36 3.08
CA VAL A 363 -13.87 -10.17 2.45
C VAL A 363 -13.05 -9.84 1.19
N PRO A 364 -13.61 -9.97 -0.03
CA PRO A 364 -12.85 -9.83 -1.29
C PRO A 364 -12.16 -8.47 -1.48
N GLN A 365 -12.66 -7.42 -0.82
CA GLN A 365 -12.13 -6.06 -0.86
C GLN A 365 -10.96 -5.83 0.12
N LEU A 366 -10.74 -6.74 1.06
CA LEU A 366 -9.73 -6.71 2.11
C LEU A 366 -8.88 -7.98 2.08
N SER A 367 -8.53 -8.50 0.89
CA SER A 367 -7.67 -9.69 0.78
C SER A 367 -6.30 -9.42 1.40
N LEU A 368 -6.26 -9.54 2.71
CA LEU A 368 -5.11 -9.38 3.61
C LEU A 368 -4.22 -10.64 3.61
#